data_3c0338c0f999a60fe270f951f3777dc5
#
_entry.id   3c0338c0f999a60fe270f951f3777dc5
#
_cell.length_a   1.000
_cell.length_b   1.000
_cell.length_c   1.000
_cell.angle_alpha   90.00
_cell.angle_beta   90.00
_cell.angle_gamma   90.00
#
_symmetry.space_group_name_H-M   'P 1'
#
loop_
_entity.id
_entity.type
_entity.pdbx_description
1 polymer ?
#
loop_
_entity_poly.entity_id
_entity_poly.type
_entity_poly.pdbx_seq_one_letter_code
_entity_poly.pdbx_strand_id
1 'polypeptide(L)'
;MNLSLPSSLSVKDGHLFCGGADCVELAEKFGTPLYVTDELHIVENFRRYEAALKQYTDKVQLLYAAKANENPVIMQTLAAEGAGADVFSLGEMQAALDSGMPAEKLLFNGSSKTEAALRAAIEKGIKISVDSVDELRQIDLISREMQKTVKIGFRCNPEIDVPTHPKIATGIKNSKFGIPAEMILDAYREALSMEFVEPVGMHCHIGSQILEVEPFGIACGVIMKVAAEITKLGVKLEFVDFGGGLGIPYHRGEEKDAAPTPEEYAAAVMPVFVAACEENGISPAFWVEPGRWMVGESTVLLTKVNSVKKVHKTFVNVDAGFNLLIRPAMYDSWHEVMVANKAEDEDTGVYTVTGPICETGDILAADRKLPTVAAGDLIAVLDAGAYGYAMSSQYNSHPRCAEVLVRDGQAELMRRAETYADIVRTVVIPSWHRK
;
A
#
# COMPACT_ATOMS: atom_id res chain seq x y z
N MET A 1 -13.32 22.92 -13.18
CA MET A 1 -11.92 22.57 -12.81
C MET A 1 -11.36 21.61 -13.85
N ASN A 2 -10.16 21.84 -14.39
CA ASN A 2 -9.53 20.90 -15.34
C ASN A 2 -8.67 19.88 -14.54
N LEU A 3 -9.32 18.96 -13.82
CA LEU A 3 -8.62 17.88 -13.12
C LEU A 3 -8.30 16.74 -14.11
N SER A 4 -7.07 16.26 -14.08
CA SER A 4 -6.68 15.05 -14.78
C SER A 4 -7.14 13.83 -13.98
N LEU A 5 -8.36 13.36 -14.18
CA LEU A 5 -8.90 12.20 -13.49
C LEU A 5 -8.15 10.91 -13.85
N PRO A 6 -8.00 9.96 -12.90
CA PRO A 6 -7.53 8.61 -13.21
C PRO A 6 -8.55 7.88 -14.09
N SER A 7 -8.13 6.84 -14.82
CA SER A 7 -9.00 6.07 -15.71
C SER A 7 -10.16 5.34 -15.00
N SER A 8 -10.04 5.12 -13.68
CA SER A 8 -11.13 4.60 -12.84
C SER A 8 -12.32 5.56 -12.70
N LEU A 9 -12.12 6.84 -13.03
CA LEU A 9 -13.11 7.89 -12.82
C LEU A 9 -13.52 8.55 -14.14
N SER A 10 -14.78 8.93 -14.23
CA SER A 10 -15.32 9.74 -15.32
C SER A 10 -16.41 10.69 -14.84
N VAL A 11 -16.71 11.72 -15.63
CA VAL A 11 -17.83 12.64 -15.36
C VAL A 11 -18.83 12.49 -16.47
N LYS A 12 -20.10 12.37 -16.10
CA LYS A 12 -21.22 12.28 -17.04
C LYS A 12 -22.47 12.92 -16.43
N ASP A 13 -23.15 13.75 -17.20
CA ASP A 13 -24.41 14.41 -16.81
C ASP A 13 -24.31 15.14 -15.46
N GLY A 14 -23.16 15.77 -15.18
CA GLY A 14 -22.87 16.50 -13.94
C GLY A 14 -22.51 15.63 -12.75
N HIS A 15 -22.49 14.31 -12.86
CA HIS A 15 -22.14 13.36 -11.80
C HIS A 15 -20.76 12.74 -12.02
N LEU A 16 -20.08 12.42 -10.91
CA LEU A 16 -18.87 11.60 -10.88
C LEU A 16 -19.25 10.12 -10.94
N PHE A 17 -18.54 9.36 -11.77
CA PHE A 17 -18.63 7.90 -11.89
C PHE A 17 -17.32 7.26 -11.47
N CYS A 18 -17.40 6.10 -10.81
CA CYS A 18 -16.25 5.24 -10.47
C CYS A 18 -16.49 3.83 -11.02
N GLY A 19 -15.57 3.32 -11.84
CA GLY A 19 -15.72 2.00 -12.48
C GLY A 19 -16.98 1.89 -13.37
N GLY A 20 -17.50 3.02 -13.86
CA GLY A 20 -18.74 3.08 -14.64
C GLY A 20 -20.03 3.14 -13.81
N ALA A 21 -19.97 3.14 -12.48
CA ALA A 21 -21.12 3.33 -11.59
C ALA A 21 -21.23 4.78 -11.12
N ASP A 22 -22.45 5.32 -11.07
CA ASP A 22 -22.75 6.67 -10.58
C ASP A 22 -22.52 6.77 -9.07
N CYS A 23 -21.59 7.64 -8.64
CA CYS A 23 -21.25 7.84 -7.23
C CYS A 23 -22.42 8.35 -6.39
N VAL A 24 -23.37 9.10 -6.98
CA VAL A 24 -24.56 9.59 -6.28
C VAL A 24 -25.52 8.43 -5.99
N GLU A 25 -25.80 7.60 -7.01
CA GLU A 25 -26.63 6.41 -6.83
C GLU A 25 -26.01 5.41 -5.82
N LEU A 26 -24.68 5.25 -5.86
CA LEU A 26 -23.98 4.40 -4.89
C LEU A 26 -24.12 4.92 -3.45
N ALA A 27 -23.98 6.24 -3.25
CA ALA A 27 -24.14 6.86 -1.95
C ALA A 27 -25.60 6.74 -1.43
N GLU A 28 -26.58 6.84 -2.31
CA GLU A 28 -28.01 6.61 -1.97
C GLU A 28 -28.26 5.15 -1.59
N LYS A 29 -27.70 4.20 -2.34
CA LYS A 29 -27.91 2.76 -2.14
C LYS A 29 -27.23 2.20 -0.91
N PHE A 30 -25.97 2.59 -0.66
CA PHE A 30 -25.12 1.99 0.38
C PHE A 30 -24.91 2.90 1.60
N GLY A 31 -25.35 4.16 1.51
CA GLY A 31 -25.11 5.18 2.53
C GLY A 31 -23.73 5.83 2.43
N THR A 32 -23.50 6.84 3.27
CA THR A 32 -22.21 7.54 3.44
C THR A 32 -21.78 7.52 4.91
N PRO A 33 -20.47 7.63 5.23
CA PRO A 33 -19.34 7.59 4.29
C PRO A 33 -19.23 6.25 3.58
N LEU A 34 -18.58 6.23 2.38
CA LEU A 34 -18.49 5.02 1.57
C LEU A 34 -17.17 4.99 0.77
N TYR A 35 -16.39 3.92 0.87
CA TYR A 35 -15.30 3.66 -0.07
C TYR A 35 -15.85 2.94 -1.31
N VAL A 36 -15.52 3.44 -2.50
CA VAL A 36 -15.90 2.85 -3.78
C VAL A 36 -14.65 2.56 -4.58
N THR A 37 -14.47 1.29 -4.94
CA THR A 37 -13.27 0.78 -5.62
C THR A 37 -13.62 0.22 -6.99
N ASP A 38 -12.91 0.65 -8.03
CA ASP A 38 -12.95 0.07 -9.37
C ASP A 38 -12.00 -1.13 -9.45
N GLU A 39 -12.57 -2.32 -9.61
CA GLU A 39 -11.82 -3.57 -9.70
C GLU A 39 -10.99 -3.67 -10.99
N LEU A 40 -11.53 -3.23 -12.12
CA LEU A 40 -10.84 -3.33 -13.41
C LEU A 40 -9.61 -2.45 -13.45
N HIS A 41 -9.64 -1.30 -12.80
CA HIS A 41 -8.46 -0.45 -12.69
C HIS A 41 -7.32 -1.15 -11.91
N ILE A 42 -7.63 -1.91 -10.85
CA ILE A 42 -6.63 -2.71 -10.13
C ILE A 42 -6.02 -3.78 -11.04
N VAL A 43 -6.85 -4.47 -11.80
CA VAL A 43 -6.41 -5.51 -12.76
C VAL A 43 -5.50 -4.91 -13.85
N GLU A 44 -5.90 -3.77 -14.42
CA GLU A 44 -5.12 -3.06 -15.43
C GLU A 44 -3.77 -2.58 -14.89
N ASN A 45 -3.75 -2.05 -13.67
CA ASN A 45 -2.52 -1.64 -13.01
C ASN A 45 -1.55 -2.81 -12.81
N PHE A 46 -2.05 -3.96 -12.34
CA PHE A 46 -1.22 -5.15 -12.19
C PHE A 46 -0.61 -5.59 -13.53
N ARG A 47 -1.45 -5.76 -14.55
CA ARG A 47 -1.02 -6.19 -15.89
C ARG A 47 -0.03 -5.23 -16.53
N ARG A 48 -0.26 -3.92 -16.38
CA ARG A 48 0.63 -2.88 -16.91
C ARG A 48 2.00 -2.91 -16.23
N TYR A 49 2.02 -3.04 -14.89
CA TYR A 49 3.27 -3.10 -14.14
C TYR A 49 4.06 -4.37 -14.50
N GLU A 50 3.40 -5.51 -14.54
CA GLU A 50 4.02 -6.78 -14.91
C GLU A 50 4.56 -6.74 -16.35
N ALA A 51 3.78 -6.24 -17.31
CA ALA A 51 4.18 -6.11 -18.70
C ALA A 51 5.39 -5.19 -18.90
N ALA A 52 5.48 -4.10 -18.16
CA ALA A 52 6.63 -3.18 -18.21
C ALA A 52 7.95 -3.89 -17.82
N LEU A 53 7.92 -4.69 -16.75
CA LEU A 53 9.09 -5.44 -16.28
C LEU A 53 9.42 -6.62 -17.20
N LYS A 54 8.40 -7.33 -17.71
CA LYS A 54 8.58 -8.50 -18.58
C LYS A 54 9.17 -8.17 -19.95
N GLN A 55 9.28 -6.90 -20.33
CA GLN A 55 10.03 -6.50 -21.53
C GLN A 55 11.54 -6.83 -21.41
N TYR A 56 12.05 -7.01 -20.21
CA TYR A 56 13.48 -7.22 -19.95
C TYR A 56 13.84 -8.63 -19.49
N THR A 57 12.94 -9.32 -18.79
CA THR A 57 13.12 -10.71 -18.34
C THR A 57 11.78 -11.36 -18.02
N ASP A 58 11.66 -12.66 -18.29
CA ASP A 58 10.48 -13.45 -17.92
C ASP A 58 10.42 -13.79 -16.42
N LYS A 59 11.54 -13.63 -15.68
CA LYS A 59 11.66 -13.97 -14.27
C LYS A 59 11.24 -12.78 -13.39
N VAL A 60 9.97 -12.44 -13.43
CA VAL A 60 9.39 -11.33 -12.65
C VAL A 60 8.31 -11.88 -11.71
N GLN A 61 8.24 -11.35 -10.50
CA GLN A 61 7.15 -11.57 -9.56
C GLN A 61 6.75 -10.26 -8.89
N LEU A 62 5.48 -9.94 -8.97
CA LEU A 62 4.88 -8.85 -8.22
C LEU A 62 4.31 -9.40 -6.91
N LEU A 63 4.76 -8.84 -5.77
CA LEU A 63 4.23 -9.09 -4.44
C LEU A 63 3.38 -7.88 -4.04
N TYR A 64 2.08 -8.03 -4.03
CA TYR A 64 1.22 -6.93 -3.59
C TYR A 64 1.52 -6.56 -2.12
N ALA A 65 1.86 -5.31 -1.85
CA ALA A 65 2.07 -4.82 -0.49
C ALA A 65 0.73 -4.73 0.25
N ALA A 66 0.38 -5.78 1.02
CA ALA A 66 -0.91 -5.94 1.68
C ALA A 66 -1.29 -4.75 2.56
N LYS A 67 -0.32 -4.12 3.21
CA LYS A 67 -0.47 -2.91 4.03
C LYS A 67 -1.13 -1.73 3.33
N ALA A 68 -1.12 -1.68 2.00
CA ALA A 68 -1.77 -0.61 1.26
C ALA A 68 -3.30 -0.70 1.33
N ASN A 69 -3.84 -1.90 1.19
CA ASN A 69 -5.23 -2.25 1.45
C ASN A 69 -5.34 -3.77 1.62
N GLU A 70 -5.53 -4.21 2.87
CA GLU A 70 -5.58 -5.62 3.25
C GLU A 70 -6.98 -6.27 3.06
N ASN A 71 -7.90 -5.64 2.34
CA ASN A 71 -9.20 -6.23 2.07
C ASN A 71 -9.04 -7.54 1.29
N PRO A 72 -9.52 -8.70 1.82
CA PRO A 72 -9.35 -9.98 1.15
C PRO A 72 -9.92 -10.04 -0.27
N VAL A 73 -10.95 -9.26 -0.59
CA VAL A 73 -11.54 -9.22 -1.94
C VAL A 73 -10.55 -8.58 -2.94
N ILE A 74 -9.90 -7.48 -2.55
CA ILE A 74 -8.84 -6.85 -3.36
C ILE A 74 -7.67 -7.80 -3.54
N MET A 75 -7.25 -8.46 -2.46
CA MET A 75 -6.17 -9.46 -2.54
C MET A 75 -6.54 -10.64 -3.42
N GLN A 76 -7.81 -11.09 -3.42
CA GLN A 76 -8.31 -12.14 -4.29
C GLN A 76 -8.30 -11.73 -5.77
N THR A 77 -8.68 -10.47 -6.06
CA THR A 77 -8.57 -9.90 -7.42
C THR A 77 -7.13 -9.98 -7.93
N LEU A 78 -6.16 -9.56 -7.11
CA LEU A 78 -4.74 -9.59 -7.47
C LEU A 78 -4.17 -11.03 -7.51
N ALA A 79 -4.63 -11.94 -6.64
CA ALA A 79 -4.25 -13.35 -6.68
C ALA A 79 -4.67 -14.02 -7.99
N ALA A 80 -5.85 -13.67 -8.52
CA ALA A 80 -6.34 -14.16 -9.81
C ALA A 80 -5.44 -13.73 -11.00
N GLU A 81 -4.77 -12.59 -10.88
CA GLU A 81 -3.77 -12.11 -11.85
C GLU A 81 -2.38 -12.73 -11.64
N GLY A 82 -2.17 -13.54 -10.59
CA GLY A 82 -0.90 -14.21 -10.31
C GLY A 82 0.02 -13.48 -9.31
N ALA A 83 -0.47 -12.44 -8.63
CA ALA A 83 0.26 -11.75 -7.59
C ALA A 83 0.64 -12.69 -6.42
N GLY A 84 1.79 -12.42 -5.80
CA GLY A 84 2.10 -12.79 -4.43
C GLY A 84 1.78 -11.65 -3.47
N ALA A 85 2.28 -11.73 -2.23
CA ALA A 85 2.13 -10.64 -1.26
C ALA A 85 3.40 -10.38 -0.44
N ASP A 86 3.67 -9.08 -0.23
CA ASP A 86 4.47 -8.56 0.87
C ASP A 86 3.57 -8.41 2.08
N VAL A 87 3.90 -9.13 3.17
CA VAL A 87 3.10 -9.18 4.40
C VAL A 87 3.94 -8.82 5.62
N PHE A 88 3.35 -8.03 6.55
CA PHE A 88 4.03 -7.52 7.75
C PHE A 88 3.48 -8.09 9.06
N SER A 89 2.43 -8.88 9.00
CA SER A 89 1.77 -9.44 10.18
C SER A 89 1.18 -10.82 9.90
N LEU A 90 0.87 -11.54 10.99
CA LEU A 90 0.14 -12.81 10.90
C LEU A 90 -1.25 -12.62 10.27
N GLY A 91 -1.89 -11.47 10.52
CA GLY A 91 -3.19 -11.14 9.92
C GLY A 91 -3.11 -10.99 8.40
N GLU A 92 -2.15 -10.19 7.90
CA GLU A 92 -1.93 -10.03 6.45
C GLU A 92 -1.51 -11.34 5.79
N MET A 93 -0.64 -12.13 6.44
CA MET A 93 -0.26 -13.47 5.97
C MET A 93 -1.48 -14.38 5.80
N GLN A 94 -2.37 -14.41 6.78
CA GLN A 94 -3.59 -15.22 6.71
C GLN A 94 -4.54 -14.71 5.63
N ALA A 95 -4.72 -13.38 5.54
CA ALA A 95 -5.55 -12.77 4.50
C ALA A 95 -5.06 -13.09 3.08
N ALA A 96 -3.72 -13.06 2.86
CA ALA A 96 -3.12 -13.41 1.59
C ALA A 96 -3.39 -14.87 1.21
N LEU A 97 -3.20 -15.79 2.15
CA LEU A 97 -3.46 -17.23 1.94
C LEU A 97 -4.94 -17.51 1.69
N ASP A 98 -5.83 -16.92 2.48
CA ASP A 98 -7.28 -17.07 2.32
C ASP A 98 -7.79 -16.49 1.00
N SER A 99 -7.07 -15.51 0.45
CA SER A 99 -7.35 -14.91 -0.87
C SER A 99 -6.83 -15.75 -2.04
N GLY A 100 -6.19 -16.90 -1.77
CA GLY A 100 -5.70 -17.83 -2.80
C GLY A 100 -4.27 -17.54 -3.27
N MET A 101 -3.52 -16.64 -2.63
CA MET A 101 -2.11 -16.44 -2.94
C MET A 101 -1.28 -17.63 -2.41
N PRO A 102 -0.45 -18.28 -3.24
CA PRO A 102 0.35 -19.44 -2.80
C PRO A 102 1.48 -19.01 -1.86
N ALA A 103 1.74 -19.82 -0.83
CA ALA A 103 2.73 -19.52 0.22
C ALA A 103 4.14 -19.22 -0.34
N GLU A 104 4.55 -19.89 -1.39
CA GLU A 104 5.83 -19.69 -2.05
C GLU A 104 5.97 -18.32 -2.75
N LYS A 105 4.85 -17.62 -2.99
CA LYS A 105 4.80 -16.26 -3.52
C LYS A 105 4.62 -15.22 -2.43
N LEU A 106 4.72 -15.58 -1.16
CA LEU A 106 4.67 -14.63 -0.06
C LEU A 106 6.08 -14.34 0.47
N LEU A 107 6.30 -13.08 0.87
CA LEU A 107 7.48 -12.63 1.60
C LEU A 107 7.04 -11.98 2.92
N PHE A 108 7.48 -12.55 4.04
CA PHE A 108 7.18 -12.00 5.37
C PHE A 108 8.24 -10.98 5.77
N ASN A 109 7.87 -9.72 5.69
CA ASN A 109 8.68 -8.56 6.01
C ASN A 109 8.42 -8.02 7.44
N GLY A 110 9.18 -6.99 7.84
CA GLY A 110 9.00 -6.25 9.10
C GLY A 110 10.19 -6.36 10.04
N SER A 111 10.37 -5.34 10.89
CA SER A 111 11.49 -5.20 11.82
C SER A 111 11.23 -5.74 13.24
N SER A 112 10.06 -6.30 13.49
CA SER A 112 9.69 -6.83 14.81
C SER A 112 8.67 -7.94 14.64
N LYS A 113 9.12 -9.07 14.09
CA LYS A 113 8.28 -10.26 13.92
C LYS A 113 8.15 -11.01 15.24
N THR A 114 6.92 -11.36 15.61
CA THR A 114 6.68 -12.16 16.83
C THR A 114 7.04 -13.62 16.60
N GLU A 115 7.40 -14.34 17.65
CA GLU A 115 7.68 -15.79 17.59
C GLU A 115 6.50 -16.55 16.96
N ALA A 116 5.27 -16.23 17.34
CA ALA A 116 4.07 -16.86 16.78
C ALA A 116 3.96 -16.65 15.25
N ALA A 117 4.30 -15.44 14.76
CA ALA A 117 4.28 -15.14 13.33
C ALA A 117 5.42 -15.84 12.59
N LEU A 118 6.63 -15.92 13.17
CA LEU A 118 7.75 -16.67 12.61
C LEU A 118 7.43 -18.17 12.52
N ARG A 119 6.89 -18.76 13.59
CA ARG A 119 6.44 -20.17 13.57
C ARG A 119 5.39 -20.43 12.48
N ALA A 120 4.42 -19.54 12.32
CA ALA A 120 3.41 -19.66 11.27
C ALA A 120 4.01 -19.56 9.87
N ALA A 121 4.95 -18.65 9.62
CA ALA A 121 5.64 -18.52 8.35
C ALA A 121 6.45 -19.79 8.01
N ILE A 122 7.23 -20.29 8.97
CA ILE A 122 8.02 -21.53 8.82
C ILE A 122 7.10 -22.74 8.57
N GLU A 123 5.99 -22.85 9.34
CA GLU A 123 5.02 -23.94 9.18
C GLU A 123 4.42 -23.98 7.78
N LYS A 124 4.11 -22.81 7.21
CA LYS A 124 3.47 -22.65 5.90
C LYS A 124 4.47 -22.59 4.73
N GLY A 125 5.78 -22.61 4.99
CA GLY A 125 6.82 -22.52 3.98
C GLY A 125 6.93 -21.14 3.31
N ILE A 126 6.53 -20.09 4.03
CA ILE A 126 6.60 -18.70 3.56
C ILE A 126 8.03 -18.18 3.74
N LYS A 127 8.57 -17.52 2.73
CA LYS A 127 9.90 -16.90 2.79
C LYS A 127 9.90 -15.73 3.77
N ILE A 128 11.01 -15.58 4.51
CA ILE A 128 11.15 -14.52 5.52
C ILE A 128 12.24 -13.54 5.06
N SER A 129 11.91 -12.27 5.00
CA SER A 129 12.88 -11.17 4.85
C SER A 129 13.40 -10.82 6.25
N VAL A 130 14.63 -11.21 6.53
CA VAL A 130 15.28 -11.05 7.85
C VAL A 130 15.79 -9.62 7.99
N ASP A 131 15.40 -8.96 9.07
CA ASP A 131 15.69 -7.54 9.29
C ASP A 131 16.93 -7.30 10.18
N SER A 132 17.36 -8.32 10.94
CA SER A 132 18.54 -8.24 11.82
C SER A 132 19.18 -9.60 12.10
N VAL A 133 20.43 -9.60 12.54
CA VAL A 133 21.15 -10.82 12.93
C VAL A 133 20.50 -11.50 14.16
N ASP A 134 19.94 -10.73 15.09
CA ASP A 134 19.24 -11.30 16.25
C ASP A 134 17.95 -12.02 15.80
N GLU A 135 17.24 -11.49 14.82
CA GLU A 135 16.08 -12.16 14.22
C GLU A 135 16.52 -13.46 13.50
N LEU A 136 17.65 -13.44 12.78
CA LEU A 136 18.22 -14.63 12.17
C LEU A 136 18.43 -15.76 13.19
N ARG A 137 19.04 -15.44 14.33
CA ARG A 137 19.27 -16.41 15.40
C ARG A 137 17.99 -16.96 16.00
N GLN A 138 16.98 -16.11 16.14
CA GLN A 138 15.64 -16.53 16.57
C GLN A 138 14.99 -17.49 15.55
N ILE A 139 15.12 -17.19 14.26
CA ILE A 139 14.62 -18.05 13.17
C ILE A 139 15.32 -19.42 13.22
N ASP A 140 16.64 -19.47 13.39
CA ASP A 140 17.39 -20.73 13.50
C ASP A 140 16.91 -21.57 14.69
N LEU A 141 16.74 -20.98 15.88
CA LEU A 141 16.21 -21.70 17.05
C LEU A 141 14.83 -22.29 16.79
N ILE A 142 13.91 -21.50 16.22
CA ILE A 142 12.56 -21.94 15.90
C ILE A 142 12.58 -23.07 14.84
N SER A 143 13.37 -22.90 13.79
CA SER A 143 13.49 -23.87 12.71
C SER A 143 14.04 -25.22 13.20
N ARG A 144 15.04 -25.19 14.10
CA ARG A 144 15.57 -26.39 14.78
C ARG A 144 14.52 -27.07 15.64
N GLU A 145 13.76 -26.32 16.45
CA GLU A 145 12.68 -26.88 17.28
C GLU A 145 11.60 -27.53 16.42
N MET A 146 11.25 -26.91 15.28
CA MET A 146 10.23 -27.40 14.37
C MET A 146 10.75 -28.49 13.39
N GLN A 147 12.07 -28.71 13.34
CA GLN A 147 12.72 -29.60 12.34
C GLN A 147 12.29 -29.26 10.91
N LYS A 148 12.19 -27.96 10.58
CA LYS A 148 11.78 -27.44 9.28
C LYS A 148 12.79 -26.45 8.75
N THR A 149 13.25 -26.66 7.52
CA THR A 149 14.07 -25.68 6.80
C THR A 149 13.23 -24.50 6.36
N VAL A 150 13.74 -23.28 6.59
CA VAL A 150 13.13 -22.04 6.18
C VAL A 150 14.00 -21.32 5.13
N LYS A 151 13.37 -20.86 4.06
CA LYS A 151 14.00 -20.01 3.06
C LYS A 151 13.95 -18.54 3.53
N ILE A 152 15.09 -17.90 3.50
CA ILE A 152 15.22 -16.50 3.90
C ILE A 152 15.84 -15.62 2.82
N GLY A 153 15.52 -14.33 2.86
CA GLY A 153 16.32 -13.26 2.29
C GLY A 153 16.66 -12.26 3.39
N PHE A 154 17.74 -11.50 3.24
CA PHE A 154 18.01 -10.40 4.17
C PHE A 154 17.52 -9.09 3.60
N ARG A 155 16.92 -8.24 4.46
CA ARG A 155 16.65 -6.87 4.11
C ARG A 155 17.94 -6.05 4.21
N CYS A 156 18.45 -5.66 3.06
CA CYS A 156 19.62 -4.80 2.93
C CYS A 156 19.18 -3.32 2.91
N ASN A 157 19.73 -2.50 3.78
CA ASN A 157 19.57 -1.05 3.69
C ASN A 157 20.65 -0.48 2.78
N PRO A 158 20.32 0.05 1.59
CA PRO A 158 21.32 0.61 0.67
C PRO A 158 21.84 1.99 1.08
N GLU A 159 21.30 2.61 2.13
CA GLU A 159 21.63 3.93 2.65
C GLU A 159 21.58 5.05 1.59
N ILE A 160 20.53 5.05 0.77
CA ILE A 160 20.28 6.02 -0.30
C ILE A 160 19.30 7.08 0.19
N ASP A 161 19.64 8.34 -0.02
CA ASP A 161 18.73 9.45 0.24
C ASP A 161 17.71 9.57 -0.91
N VAL A 162 16.44 9.64 -0.55
CA VAL A 162 15.32 9.73 -1.51
C VAL A 162 14.46 10.95 -1.22
N PRO A 163 14.06 11.73 -2.23
CA PRO A 163 13.21 12.90 -2.06
C PRO A 163 11.76 12.49 -1.76
N THR A 164 11.48 12.14 -0.50
CA THR A 164 10.13 11.81 -0.02
C THR A 164 9.91 12.29 1.41
N HIS A 165 8.68 12.21 1.90
CA HIS A 165 8.39 12.65 3.27
C HIS A 165 9.21 11.85 4.30
N PRO A 166 9.90 12.50 5.29
CA PRO A 166 10.84 11.83 6.20
C PRO A 166 10.28 10.62 6.96
N LYS A 167 8.97 10.61 7.27
CA LYS A 167 8.32 9.49 7.95
C LYS A 167 8.14 8.24 7.08
N ILE A 168 8.31 8.33 5.76
CA ILE A 168 8.12 7.24 4.80
C ILE A 168 9.38 6.90 3.98
N ALA A 169 10.50 7.57 4.24
CA ALA A 169 11.83 7.20 3.76
C ALA A 169 12.36 6.04 4.61
N THR A 170 12.68 4.90 3.99
CA THR A 170 13.08 3.66 4.69
C THR A 170 14.48 3.16 4.36
N GLY A 171 15.08 3.63 3.28
CA GLY A 171 16.44 3.27 2.83
C GLY A 171 17.54 4.23 3.28
N ILE A 172 17.30 5.06 4.29
CA ILE A 172 18.23 6.06 4.81
C ILE A 172 19.07 5.52 5.98
N LYS A 173 20.22 6.12 6.26
CA LYS A 173 21.18 5.68 7.30
C LYS A 173 20.58 5.47 8.69
N ASN A 174 19.64 6.30 9.11
CA ASN A 174 18.99 6.22 10.43
C ASN A 174 17.63 5.48 10.39
N SER A 175 17.37 4.67 9.37
CA SER A 175 16.18 3.84 9.30
C SER A 175 16.24 2.72 10.34
N LYS A 176 15.08 2.37 10.92
CA LYS A 176 14.96 1.20 11.80
C LYS A 176 14.97 -0.14 11.03
N PHE A 177 14.99 -0.11 9.70
CA PHE A 177 14.82 -1.29 8.85
C PHE A 177 16.13 -1.73 8.21
N GLY A 178 16.32 -3.06 8.21
CA GLY A 178 17.34 -3.73 7.45
C GLY A 178 18.77 -3.64 8.01
N ILE A 179 19.64 -4.45 7.44
CA ILE A 179 21.07 -4.52 7.76
C ILE A 179 21.82 -3.62 6.77
N PRO A 180 22.73 -2.74 7.22
CA PRO A 180 23.57 -1.95 6.32
C PRO A 180 24.31 -2.82 5.30
N ALA A 181 24.48 -2.31 4.07
CA ALA A 181 25.12 -3.06 2.98
C ALA A 181 26.54 -3.55 3.33
N GLU A 182 27.29 -2.79 4.13
CA GLU A 182 28.64 -3.13 4.59
C GLU A 182 28.67 -4.32 5.57
N MET A 183 27.55 -4.58 6.28
CA MET A 183 27.45 -5.65 7.29
C MET A 183 26.74 -6.90 6.77
N ILE A 184 26.10 -6.83 5.61
CA ILE A 184 25.20 -7.87 5.11
C ILE A 184 25.91 -9.20 4.83
N LEU A 185 27.17 -9.15 4.35
CA LEU A 185 27.94 -10.36 4.03
C LEU A 185 28.22 -11.21 5.26
N ASP A 186 28.43 -10.60 6.43
CA ASP A 186 28.63 -11.35 7.67
C ASP A 186 27.35 -12.05 8.11
N ALA A 187 26.19 -11.41 7.92
CA ALA A 187 24.89 -12.04 8.18
C ALA A 187 24.66 -13.28 7.29
N TYR A 188 25.03 -13.20 6.00
CA TYR A 188 24.96 -14.38 5.13
C TYR A 188 25.95 -15.50 5.52
N ARG A 189 27.18 -15.16 5.96
CA ARG A 189 28.13 -16.16 6.46
C ARG A 189 27.58 -16.87 7.72
N GLU A 190 26.96 -16.13 8.62
CA GLU A 190 26.32 -16.71 9.79
C GLU A 190 25.15 -17.62 9.41
N ALA A 191 24.27 -17.19 8.49
CA ALA A 191 23.14 -18.01 8.01
C ALA A 191 23.61 -19.31 7.33
N LEU A 192 24.69 -19.27 6.55
CA LEU A 192 25.26 -20.47 5.87
C LEU A 192 25.78 -21.51 6.85
N SER A 193 26.04 -21.16 8.10
CA SER A 193 26.45 -22.12 9.15
C SER A 193 25.27 -22.80 9.86
N MET A 194 24.03 -22.40 9.57
CA MET A 194 22.81 -22.89 10.21
C MET A 194 22.18 -24.03 9.40
N GLU A 195 21.85 -25.13 10.04
CA GLU A 195 21.37 -26.37 9.38
C GLU A 195 19.96 -26.21 8.78
N PHE A 196 19.08 -25.44 9.43
CA PHE A 196 17.67 -25.29 9.04
C PHE A 196 17.34 -23.93 8.43
N VAL A 197 18.36 -23.14 8.06
CA VAL A 197 18.18 -21.84 7.42
C VAL A 197 18.83 -21.87 6.04
N GLU A 198 18.03 -21.57 5.01
CA GLU A 198 18.47 -21.53 3.63
C GLU A 198 18.41 -20.09 3.10
N PRO A 199 19.52 -19.37 2.99
CA PRO A 199 19.54 -18.03 2.40
C PRO A 199 19.40 -18.15 0.86
N VAL A 200 18.27 -17.66 0.32
CA VAL A 200 17.92 -17.76 -1.09
C VAL A 200 17.61 -16.42 -1.75
N GLY A 201 17.54 -15.34 -1.01
CA GLY A 201 17.14 -14.05 -1.57
C GLY A 201 17.76 -12.87 -0.86
N MET A 202 17.54 -11.71 -1.44
CA MET A 202 17.85 -10.40 -0.86
C MET A 202 16.69 -9.45 -1.12
N HIS A 203 16.41 -8.56 -0.18
CA HIS A 203 15.34 -7.57 -0.24
C HIS A 203 15.88 -6.19 0.09
N CYS A 204 15.35 -5.16 -0.56
CA CYS A 204 15.50 -3.77 -0.15
C CYS A 204 14.20 -3.00 -0.35
N HIS A 205 14.04 -1.90 0.39
CA HIS A 205 12.94 -0.96 0.17
C HIS A 205 13.40 0.43 0.58
N ILE A 206 13.38 1.39 -0.33
CA ILE A 206 14.00 2.70 -0.15
C ILE A 206 13.02 3.78 0.33
N GLY A 207 11.71 3.59 0.16
CA GLY A 207 10.71 4.57 0.58
C GLY A 207 9.37 4.40 -0.09
N SER A 208 8.47 5.36 0.12
CA SER A 208 7.11 5.37 -0.43
C SER A 208 6.79 6.74 -1.03
N GLN A 209 5.88 6.79 -2.02
CA GLN A 209 5.53 8.00 -2.76
C GLN A 209 6.77 8.66 -3.38
N ILE A 210 7.60 7.89 -4.05
CA ILE A 210 8.78 8.39 -4.76
C ILE A 210 8.33 8.77 -6.16
N LEU A 211 8.55 10.05 -6.51
CA LEU A 211 8.11 10.64 -7.78
C LEU A 211 9.23 10.76 -8.82
N GLU A 212 10.41 10.28 -8.50
CA GLU A 212 11.57 10.24 -9.38
C GLU A 212 12.07 8.81 -9.55
N VAL A 213 12.45 8.40 -10.75
CA VAL A 213 12.89 7.01 -11.00
C VAL A 213 14.37 6.77 -10.73
N GLU A 214 15.19 7.82 -10.75
CA GLU A 214 16.64 7.71 -10.57
C GLU A 214 17.07 7.03 -9.27
N PRO A 215 16.47 7.31 -8.10
CA PRO A 215 16.80 6.62 -6.84
C PRO A 215 16.63 5.11 -6.91
N PHE A 216 15.63 4.61 -7.67
CA PHE A 216 15.43 3.18 -7.84
C PHE A 216 16.54 2.52 -8.65
N GLY A 217 17.01 3.17 -9.72
CA GLY A 217 18.15 2.72 -10.52
C GLY A 217 19.44 2.67 -9.70
N ILE A 218 19.70 3.70 -8.88
CA ILE A 218 20.85 3.75 -7.97
C ILE A 218 20.78 2.62 -6.94
N ALA A 219 19.61 2.42 -6.32
CA ALA A 219 19.38 1.34 -5.36
C ALA A 219 19.62 -0.03 -5.98
N CYS A 220 19.11 -0.26 -7.19
CA CYS A 220 19.35 -1.49 -7.94
C CYS A 220 20.85 -1.74 -8.13
N GLY A 221 21.61 -0.73 -8.53
CA GLY A 221 23.06 -0.85 -8.71
C GLY A 221 23.82 -1.21 -7.42
N VAL A 222 23.44 -0.63 -6.28
CA VAL A 222 24.02 -0.97 -4.97
C VAL A 222 23.67 -2.41 -4.59
N ILE A 223 22.39 -2.77 -4.66
CA ILE A 223 21.89 -4.09 -4.27
C ILE A 223 22.48 -5.19 -5.15
N MET A 224 22.60 -4.99 -6.45
CA MET A 224 23.15 -6.00 -7.35
C MET A 224 24.67 -6.21 -7.16
N LYS A 225 25.43 -5.18 -6.74
CA LYS A 225 26.82 -5.36 -6.31
C LYS A 225 26.93 -6.26 -5.08
N VAL A 226 26.05 -6.04 -4.09
CA VAL A 226 26.00 -6.86 -2.88
C VAL A 226 25.55 -8.29 -3.24
N ALA A 227 24.56 -8.46 -4.11
CA ALA A 227 24.10 -9.76 -4.58
C ALA A 227 25.22 -10.57 -5.25
N ALA A 228 26.06 -9.92 -6.05
CA ALA A 228 27.24 -10.55 -6.66
C ALA A 228 28.24 -11.05 -5.60
N GLU A 229 28.50 -10.29 -4.54
CA GLU A 229 29.39 -10.73 -3.46
C GLU A 229 28.79 -11.87 -2.63
N ILE A 230 27.46 -11.87 -2.41
CA ILE A 230 26.76 -12.96 -1.72
C ILE A 230 26.90 -14.29 -2.49
N THR A 231 26.79 -14.25 -3.81
CA THR A 231 26.94 -15.48 -4.61
C THR A 231 28.34 -16.07 -4.55
N LYS A 232 29.38 -15.25 -4.34
CA LYS A 232 30.75 -15.73 -4.10
C LYS A 232 30.92 -16.49 -2.78
N LEU A 233 30.02 -16.28 -1.82
CA LEU A 233 29.95 -17.07 -0.59
C LEU A 233 29.31 -18.46 -0.80
N GLY A 234 28.82 -18.75 -2.00
CA GLY A 234 28.14 -20.01 -2.34
C GLY A 234 26.61 -19.96 -2.23
N VAL A 235 26.02 -18.78 -1.94
CA VAL A 235 24.56 -18.61 -1.92
C VAL A 235 24.01 -18.63 -3.35
N LYS A 236 23.00 -19.45 -3.58
CA LYS A 236 22.24 -19.47 -4.83
C LYS A 236 21.00 -18.58 -4.65
N LEU A 237 21.05 -17.36 -5.18
CA LEU A 237 19.91 -16.46 -5.12
C LEU A 237 18.78 -16.92 -6.03
N GLU A 238 17.59 -17.17 -5.45
CA GLU A 238 16.35 -17.41 -6.17
C GLU A 238 15.68 -16.09 -6.59
N PHE A 239 15.80 -15.05 -5.75
CA PHE A 239 15.22 -13.73 -6.01
C PHE A 239 16.06 -12.59 -5.46
N VAL A 240 15.88 -11.41 -6.06
CA VAL A 240 16.24 -10.11 -5.49
C VAL A 240 14.99 -9.24 -5.53
N ASP A 241 14.56 -8.77 -4.36
CA ASP A 241 13.37 -7.96 -4.17
C ASP A 241 13.77 -6.50 -3.96
N PHE A 242 13.25 -5.62 -4.82
CA PHE A 242 13.55 -4.19 -4.79
C PHE A 242 12.47 -3.38 -4.05
N GLY A 243 11.52 -4.07 -3.40
CA GLY A 243 10.44 -3.45 -2.66
C GLY A 243 9.45 -2.69 -3.54
N GLY A 244 8.72 -1.81 -2.93
CA GLY A 244 7.79 -0.91 -3.61
C GLY A 244 8.31 0.53 -3.64
N GLY A 245 7.38 1.47 -3.61
CA GLY A 245 7.70 2.87 -3.44
C GLY A 245 7.26 3.79 -4.57
N LEU A 246 6.96 3.24 -5.76
CA LEU A 246 6.47 4.02 -6.90
C LEU A 246 5.25 4.85 -6.50
N GLY A 247 5.34 6.17 -6.71
CA GLY A 247 4.32 7.13 -6.34
C GLY A 247 3.20 7.25 -7.36
N ILE A 248 2.12 7.94 -6.96
CA ILE A 248 0.99 8.32 -7.83
C ILE A 248 0.78 9.84 -7.77
N PRO A 249 0.12 10.44 -8.77
CA PRO A 249 -0.12 11.87 -8.79
C PRO A 249 -1.31 12.23 -7.90
N TYR A 250 -1.06 12.55 -6.62
CA TYR A 250 -2.13 13.03 -5.72
C TYR A 250 -2.60 14.44 -6.06
N HIS A 251 -1.70 15.31 -6.50
CA HIS A 251 -2.02 16.61 -7.07
C HIS A 251 -2.41 16.46 -8.54
N ARG A 252 -3.67 16.78 -8.88
CA ARG A 252 -4.22 16.59 -10.22
C ARG A 252 -4.69 17.87 -10.90
N GLY A 253 -4.55 19.00 -10.21
CA GLY A 253 -4.92 20.33 -10.69
C GLY A 253 -3.80 21.03 -11.49
N GLU A 254 -3.71 22.35 -11.32
CA GLU A 254 -2.72 23.21 -12.00
C GLU A 254 -1.28 22.85 -11.61
N GLU A 255 -1.06 22.47 -10.34
CA GLU A 255 0.22 22.01 -9.79
C GLU A 255 0.28 20.46 -9.76
N LYS A 256 0.09 19.85 -10.92
CA LYS A 256 0.01 18.40 -11.05
C LYS A 256 1.34 17.73 -10.68
N ASP A 257 1.29 16.68 -9.87
CA ASP A 257 2.42 15.81 -9.59
C ASP A 257 2.88 15.11 -10.88
N ALA A 258 4.17 15.14 -11.15
CA ALA A 258 4.81 14.36 -12.20
C ALA A 258 5.13 12.97 -11.65
N ALA A 259 4.12 12.10 -11.53
CA ALA A 259 4.32 10.75 -11.03
C ALA A 259 4.83 9.83 -12.16
N PRO A 260 5.86 9.02 -11.88
CA PRO A 260 6.43 8.11 -12.87
C PRO A 260 5.51 6.92 -13.15
N THR A 261 5.61 6.40 -14.37
CA THR A 261 4.92 5.20 -14.82
C THR A 261 5.73 3.92 -14.52
N PRO A 262 5.10 2.73 -14.54
CA PRO A 262 5.83 1.46 -14.46
C PRO A 262 6.83 1.26 -15.58
N GLU A 263 6.56 1.80 -16.77
CA GLU A 263 7.47 1.75 -17.91
C GLU A 263 8.74 2.58 -17.67
N GLU A 264 8.60 3.77 -17.09
CA GLU A 264 9.73 4.62 -16.71
C GLU A 264 10.54 4.01 -15.56
N TYR A 265 9.84 3.41 -14.57
CA TYR A 265 10.49 2.64 -13.51
C TYR A 265 11.28 1.47 -14.09
N ALA A 266 10.65 0.66 -14.95
CA ALA A 266 11.32 -0.49 -15.57
C ALA A 266 12.54 -0.05 -16.42
N ALA A 267 12.41 1.03 -17.17
CA ALA A 267 13.52 1.57 -17.96
C ALA A 267 14.71 2.07 -17.12
N ALA A 268 14.46 2.54 -15.90
CA ALA A 268 15.53 2.99 -14.99
C ALA A 268 16.21 1.81 -14.25
N VAL A 269 15.47 0.75 -13.93
CA VAL A 269 15.94 -0.34 -13.04
C VAL A 269 16.40 -1.56 -13.80
N MET A 270 15.64 -2.00 -14.79
CA MET A 270 15.84 -3.29 -15.44
C MET A 270 17.16 -3.41 -16.25
N PRO A 271 17.62 -2.39 -16.99
CA PRO A 271 18.92 -2.47 -17.65
C PRO A 271 20.08 -2.67 -16.67
N VAL A 272 20.02 -2.04 -15.47
CA VAL A 272 21.02 -2.19 -14.41
C VAL A 272 20.99 -3.61 -13.84
N PHE A 273 19.80 -4.15 -13.59
CA PHE A 273 19.61 -5.51 -13.08
C PHE A 273 20.15 -6.56 -14.09
N VAL A 274 19.73 -6.47 -15.36
CA VAL A 274 20.12 -7.44 -16.39
C VAL A 274 21.63 -7.41 -16.63
N ALA A 275 22.23 -6.24 -16.78
CA ALA A 275 23.68 -6.10 -16.96
C ALA A 275 24.45 -6.71 -15.79
N ALA A 276 24.03 -6.46 -14.54
CA ALA A 276 24.67 -7.05 -13.38
C ALA A 276 24.51 -8.56 -13.29
N CYS A 277 23.39 -9.10 -13.74
CA CYS A 277 23.16 -10.55 -13.84
C CYS A 277 24.12 -11.18 -14.85
N GLU A 278 24.26 -10.59 -16.02
CA GLU A 278 25.16 -11.07 -17.09
C GLU A 278 26.64 -11.01 -16.67
N GLU A 279 27.07 -9.88 -16.12
CA GLU A 279 28.46 -9.66 -15.67
C GLU A 279 28.89 -10.66 -14.59
N ASN A 280 27.98 -11.08 -13.72
CA ASN A 280 28.29 -11.95 -12.58
C ASN A 280 27.83 -13.39 -12.78
N GLY A 281 27.21 -13.73 -13.92
CA GLY A 281 26.75 -15.08 -14.23
C GLY A 281 25.65 -15.59 -13.28
N ILE A 282 24.78 -14.67 -12.78
CA ILE A 282 23.68 -14.98 -11.87
C ILE A 282 22.35 -14.76 -12.56
N SER A 283 21.27 -15.40 -12.04
CA SER A 283 19.97 -15.31 -12.69
C SER A 283 18.82 -15.43 -11.68
N PRO A 284 18.79 -14.58 -10.63
CA PRO A 284 17.67 -14.53 -9.72
C PRO A 284 16.41 -14.00 -10.41
N ALA A 285 15.24 -14.25 -9.84
CA ALA A 285 14.00 -13.55 -10.23
C ALA A 285 14.03 -12.10 -9.71
N PHE A 286 13.50 -11.18 -10.51
CA PHE A 286 13.27 -9.81 -10.14
C PHE A 286 11.94 -9.69 -9.41
N TRP A 287 11.95 -9.30 -8.13
CA TRP A 287 10.76 -9.11 -7.32
C TRP A 287 10.55 -7.65 -6.99
N VAL A 288 9.27 -7.24 -6.90
CA VAL A 288 8.84 -5.90 -6.48
C VAL A 288 7.59 -5.97 -5.63
N GLU A 289 7.42 -4.98 -4.74
CA GLU A 289 6.32 -4.90 -3.76
C GLU A 289 5.40 -3.69 -4.00
N PRO A 290 4.75 -3.55 -5.18
CA PRO A 290 3.88 -2.42 -5.42
C PRO A 290 2.63 -2.49 -4.55
N GLY A 291 2.33 -1.40 -3.85
CA GLY A 291 1.10 -1.26 -3.05
C GLY A 291 0.30 -0.05 -3.52
N ARG A 292 0.80 1.16 -3.24
CA ARG A 292 0.13 2.42 -3.58
C ARG A 292 -0.23 2.48 -5.07
N TRP A 293 0.69 2.16 -5.94
CA TRP A 293 0.48 2.22 -7.38
C TRP A 293 -0.64 1.26 -7.85
N MET A 294 -0.81 0.11 -7.15
CA MET A 294 -1.84 -0.87 -7.50
C MET A 294 -3.27 -0.38 -7.20
N VAL A 295 -3.48 0.23 -6.04
CA VAL A 295 -4.82 0.47 -5.51
C VAL A 295 -5.15 1.95 -5.23
N GLY A 296 -4.16 2.84 -5.23
CA GLY A 296 -4.35 4.23 -4.81
C GLY A 296 -5.43 4.95 -5.63
N GLU A 297 -5.29 4.91 -6.94
CA GLU A 297 -6.16 5.60 -7.90
C GLU A 297 -7.46 4.85 -8.21
N SER A 298 -7.59 3.59 -7.75
CA SER A 298 -8.79 2.79 -8.00
C SER A 298 -9.98 3.15 -7.12
N THR A 299 -9.80 3.99 -6.10
CA THR A 299 -10.79 4.13 -5.02
C THR A 299 -11.03 5.59 -4.67
N VAL A 300 -12.31 5.93 -4.46
CA VAL A 300 -12.76 7.19 -3.90
C VAL A 300 -13.42 6.98 -2.54
N LEU A 301 -13.29 7.98 -1.64
CA LEU A 301 -14.08 8.06 -0.42
C LEU A 301 -15.21 9.07 -0.64
N LEU A 302 -16.44 8.59 -0.66
CA LEU A 302 -17.65 9.42 -0.75
C LEU A 302 -18.11 9.82 0.65
N THR A 303 -18.43 11.09 0.82
CA THR A 303 -18.85 11.66 2.10
C THR A 303 -19.91 12.74 1.90
N LYS A 304 -20.96 12.72 2.72
CA LYS A 304 -22.09 13.63 2.61
C LYS A 304 -21.85 14.91 3.40
N VAL A 305 -22.20 16.03 2.81
CA VAL A 305 -22.16 17.34 3.49
C VAL A 305 -23.31 17.46 4.49
N ASN A 306 -22.98 17.55 5.77
CA ASN A 306 -23.95 17.77 6.85
C ASN A 306 -24.28 19.27 7.00
N SER A 307 -23.29 20.15 6.85
CA SER A 307 -23.48 21.58 6.97
C SER A 307 -22.33 22.37 6.33
N VAL A 308 -22.62 23.61 5.95
CA VAL A 308 -21.61 24.57 5.50
C VAL A 308 -21.57 25.73 6.51
N LYS A 309 -20.39 25.95 7.10
CA LYS A 309 -20.17 26.99 8.11
C LYS A 309 -19.27 28.10 7.56
N LYS A 310 -19.83 29.28 7.37
CA LYS A 310 -19.10 30.45 6.90
C LYS A 310 -18.72 31.36 8.10
N VAL A 311 -17.41 31.46 8.31
CA VAL A 311 -16.82 32.36 9.34
C VAL A 311 -15.64 33.10 8.69
N HIS A 312 -14.44 33.09 9.27
CA HIS A 312 -13.22 33.60 8.60
C HIS A 312 -12.82 32.79 7.38
N LYS A 313 -13.12 31.46 7.40
CA LYS A 313 -13.07 30.53 6.28
C LYS A 313 -14.45 29.89 6.06
N THR A 314 -14.64 29.25 4.92
CA THR A 314 -15.84 28.46 4.68
C THR A 314 -15.52 26.98 4.91
N PHE A 315 -16.09 26.40 5.96
CA PHE A 315 -15.94 24.99 6.29
C PHE A 315 -17.11 24.19 5.72
N VAL A 316 -16.79 23.06 5.07
CA VAL A 316 -17.74 22.04 4.62
C VAL A 316 -17.60 20.88 5.59
N ASN A 317 -18.57 20.74 6.50
CA ASN A 317 -18.55 19.68 7.50
C ASN A 317 -19.24 18.44 6.91
N VAL A 318 -18.48 17.34 6.81
CA VAL A 318 -18.93 16.08 6.22
C VAL A 318 -19.01 14.96 7.26
N ASP A 319 -19.53 13.81 6.87
CA ASP A 319 -19.68 12.64 7.74
C ASP A 319 -18.45 11.71 7.78
N ALA A 320 -17.45 11.91 6.92
CA ALA A 320 -16.14 11.27 7.02
C ALA A 320 -15.13 12.19 7.71
N GLY A 321 -14.24 11.63 8.54
CA GLY A 321 -13.14 12.36 9.15
C GLY A 321 -11.81 11.63 8.99
N PHE A 322 -10.77 12.13 9.67
CA PHE A 322 -9.45 11.49 9.65
C PHE A 322 -9.48 10.06 10.22
N ASN A 323 -10.50 9.70 10.99
CA ASN A 323 -10.70 8.32 11.44
C ASN A 323 -10.92 7.35 10.27
N LEU A 324 -11.37 7.82 9.11
CA LEU A 324 -11.50 7.03 7.88
C LEU A 324 -10.34 7.28 6.91
N LEU A 325 -9.83 8.51 6.79
CA LEU A 325 -8.70 8.85 5.94
C LEU A 325 -7.69 9.72 6.71
N ILE A 326 -6.76 9.06 7.42
CA ILE A 326 -5.81 9.75 8.32
C ILE A 326 -4.69 10.50 7.60
N ARG A 327 -4.43 10.19 6.33
CA ARG A 327 -3.25 10.66 5.61
C ARG A 327 -3.08 12.19 5.55
N PRO A 328 -4.13 13.00 5.34
CA PRO A 328 -4.00 14.45 5.41
C PRO A 328 -3.54 14.95 6.79
N ALA A 329 -4.08 14.38 7.87
CA ALA A 329 -3.73 14.77 9.23
C ALA A 329 -2.35 14.26 9.69
N MET A 330 -1.89 13.10 9.20
CA MET A 330 -0.65 12.44 9.65
C MET A 330 0.59 12.83 8.85
N TYR A 331 0.41 13.06 7.54
CA TYR A 331 1.51 13.24 6.58
C TYR A 331 1.38 14.52 5.76
N ASP A 332 0.41 15.40 6.08
CA ASP A 332 0.06 16.57 5.25
C ASP A 332 -0.20 16.19 3.78
N SER A 333 -0.69 14.95 3.57
CA SER A 333 -0.91 14.40 2.24
C SER A 333 -2.05 15.11 1.53
N TRP A 334 -1.80 15.48 0.29
CA TRP A 334 -2.84 15.98 -0.58
C TRP A 334 -3.75 14.84 -1.06
N HIS A 335 -5.03 15.13 -1.14
CA HIS A 335 -6.03 14.40 -1.91
C HIS A 335 -6.88 15.41 -2.66
N GLU A 336 -7.16 15.15 -3.92
CA GLU A 336 -8.13 15.96 -4.62
C GLU A 336 -9.53 15.69 -4.10
N VAL A 337 -10.37 16.71 -4.13
CA VAL A 337 -11.78 16.62 -3.74
C VAL A 337 -12.65 17.23 -4.82
N MET A 338 -13.81 16.61 -5.06
CA MET A 338 -14.82 17.06 -6.00
C MET A 338 -16.21 17.04 -5.35
N VAL A 339 -17.11 17.89 -5.82
CA VAL A 339 -18.54 17.75 -5.49
C VAL A 339 -19.14 16.76 -6.50
N ALA A 340 -19.32 15.51 -6.08
CA ALA A 340 -19.64 14.39 -6.96
C ALA A 340 -20.98 14.54 -7.71
N ASN A 341 -21.96 15.23 -7.12
CA ASN A 341 -23.25 15.55 -7.73
C ASN A 341 -23.28 16.91 -8.47
N LYS A 342 -22.12 17.55 -8.65
CA LYS A 342 -21.91 18.84 -9.36
C LYS A 342 -20.54 18.85 -10.04
N ALA A 343 -20.16 17.71 -10.62
CA ALA A 343 -18.80 17.48 -11.11
C ALA A 343 -18.42 18.34 -12.33
N GLU A 344 -19.41 18.90 -13.03
CA GLU A 344 -19.22 19.82 -14.17
C GLU A 344 -19.43 21.30 -13.81
N ASP A 345 -19.90 21.61 -12.59
CA ASP A 345 -20.16 22.98 -12.19
C ASP A 345 -18.85 23.76 -12.02
N GLU A 346 -18.90 25.06 -12.29
CA GLU A 346 -17.77 25.96 -12.13
C GLU A 346 -17.45 26.21 -10.65
N ASP A 347 -16.16 26.33 -10.35
CA ASP A 347 -15.70 26.69 -9.02
C ASP A 347 -16.11 28.11 -8.65
N THR A 348 -16.82 28.26 -7.56
CA THR A 348 -17.38 29.54 -7.10
C THR A 348 -16.81 30.03 -5.78
N GLY A 349 -16.07 29.20 -5.06
CA GLY A 349 -15.53 29.55 -3.74
C GLY A 349 -14.36 28.70 -3.31
N VAL A 350 -13.78 29.08 -2.18
CA VAL A 350 -12.71 28.33 -1.50
C VAL A 350 -13.26 27.74 -0.21
N TYR A 351 -13.07 26.44 -0.04
CA TYR A 351 -13.64 25.65 1.03
C TYR A 351 -12.58 24.79 1.73
N THR A 352 -12.79 24.54 3.03
CA THR A 352 -12.03 23.56 3.80
C THR A 352 -12.98 22.43 4.21
N VAL A 353 -12.72 21.21 3.76
CA VAL A 353 -13.52 20.01 4.04
C VAL A 353 -13.04 19.40 5.36
N THR A 354 -13.95 19.27 6.33
CA THR A 354 -13.66 18.85 7.70
C THR A 354 -14.61 17.74 8.16
N GLY A 355 -14.10 16.81 8.96
CA GLY A 355 -14.87 15.70 9.48
C GLY A 355 -15.54 15.98 10.83
N PRO A 356 -16.14 14.92 11.44
CA PRO A 356 -16.88 14.99 12.70
C PRO A 356 -16.01 14.78 13.95
N ILE A 357 -14.70 14.58 13.81
CA ILE A 357 -13.82 14.22 14.91
C ILE A 357 -13.50 15.43 15.78
N CYS A 358 -13.39 15.24 17.09
CA CYS A 358 -13.23 16.30 18.09
C CYS A 358 -11.84 16.98 18.12
N GLU A 359 -11.16 17.05 16.98
CA GLU A 359 -9.83 17.65 16.85
C GLU A 359 -9.76 18.66 15.71
N THR A 360 -9.02 19.76 15.94
CA THR A 360 -8.81 20.80 14.91
C THR A 360 -8.09 20.26 13.66
N GLY A 361 -7.32 19.18 13.80
CA GLY A 361 -6.64 18.50 12.70
C GLY A 361 -7.53 17.61 11.83
N ASP A 362 -8.85 17.52 12.12
CA ASP A 362 -9.78 16.74 11.31
C ASP A 362 -10.15 17.47 10.01
N ILE A 363 -9.16 17.60 9.16
CA ILE A 363 -9.23 18.26 7.86
C ILE A 363 -8.89 17.21 6.78
N LEU A 364 -9.86 16.96 5.89
CA LEU A 364 -9.64 16.09 4.74
C LEU A 364 -9.02 16.85 3.57
N ALA A 365 -9.41 18.13 3.38
CA ALA A 365 -8.86 18.96 2.32
C ALA A 365 -8.95 20.44 2.71
N ALA A 366 -7.84 21.14 2.73
CA ALA A 366 -7.77 22.56 3.10
C ALA A 366 -7.76 23.46 1.87
N ASP A 367 -8.57 24.55 1.94
CA ASP A 367 -8.55 25.67 0.99
C ASP A 367 -8.70 25.25 -0.49
N ARG A 368 -9.71 24.38 -0.76
CA ARG A 368 -9.99 23.87 -2.11
C ARG A 368 -10.96 24.78 -2.86
N LYS A 369 -10.69 25.00 -4.15
CA LYS A 369 -11.64 25.60 -5.07
C LYS A 369 -12.72 24.58 -5.42
N LEU A 370 -13.97 24.91 -5.15
CA LEU A 370 -15.13 24.02 -5.41
C LEU A 370 -16.32 24.84 -5.94
N PRO A 371 -17.27 24.18 -6.63
CA PRO A 371 -18.58 24.77 -6.92
C PRO A 371 -19.29 25.19 -5.61
N THR A 372 -20.44 25.84 -5.74
CA THR A 372 -21.24 26.19 -4.54
C THR A 372 -21.70 24.93 -3.82
N VAL A 373 -21.16 24.71 -2.61
CA VAL A 373 -21.46 23.57 -1.75
C VAL A 373 -22.61 23.89 -0.81
N ALA A 374 -23.55 22.96 -0.66
CA ALA A 374 -24.69 23.02 0.25
C ALA A 374 -24.81 21.74 1.08
N ALA A 375 -25.59 21.79 2.17
CA ALA A 375 -25.94 20.59 2.94
C ALA A 375 -26.70 19.60 2.04
N GLY A 376 -26.32 18.34 2.12
CA GLY A 376 -26.87 17.26 1.27
C GLY A 376 -26.01 16.96 0.04
N ASP A 377 -25.09 17.83 -0.38
CA ASP A 377 -24.15 17.54 -1.46
C ASP A 377 -23.23 16.38 -1.08
N LEU A 378 -22.66 15.73 -2.11
CA LEU A 378 -21.76 14.61 -1.98
C LEU A 378 -20.34 15.05 -2.36
N ILE A 379 -19.40 14.93 -1.45
CA ILE A 379 -17.97 15.14 -1.71
C ILE A 379 -17.31 13.80 -2.01
N ALA A 380 -16.55 13.71 -3.08
CA ALA A 380 -15.62 12.63 -3.36
C ALA A 380 -14.20 13.06 -3.03
N VAL A 381 -13.51 12.26 -2.19
CA VAL A 381 -12.07 12.38 -1.93
C VAL A 381 -11.38 11.35 -2.80
N LEU A 382 -10.55 11.80 -3.74
CA LEU A 382 -9.92 10.95 -4.75
C LEU A 382 -8.68 10.23 -4.21
N ASP A 383 -8.22 9.20 -4.94
CA ASP A 383 -6.98 8.47 -4.67
C ASP A 383 -6.91 7.86 -3.26
N ALA A 384 -8.05 7.40 -2.74
CA ALA A 384 -8.21 6.94 -1.37
C ALA A 384 -7.95 5.42 -1.17
N GLY A 385 -7.54 4.69 -2.21
CA GLY A 385 -7.43 3.23 -2.18
C GLY A 385 -6.23 2.69 -1.41
N ALA A 386 -5.15 3.46 -1.31
CA ALA A 386 -3.96 3.05 -0.58
C ALA A 386 -3.84 3.79 0.74
N TYR A 387 -3.67 3.04 1.86
CA TYR A 387 -3.50 3.59 3.20
C TYR A 387 -4.67 4.49 3.66
N GLY A 388 -5.86 4.27 3.08
CA GLY A 388 -7.13 4.85 3.49
C GLY A 388 -7.79 3.95 4.53
N TYR A 389 -8.64 3.02 4.08
CA TYR A 389 -9.32 2.08 4.99
C TYR A 389 -8.35 1.29 5.88
N ALA A 390 -7.21 0.84 5.33
CA ALA A 390 -6.18 0.11 6.08
C ALA A 390 -5.65 0.83 7.32
N MET A 391 -5.62 2.16 7.31
CA MET A 391 -5.20 2.99 8.44
C MET A 391 -6.37 3.58 9.23
N SER A 392 -7.61 3.21 8.92
CA SER A 392 -8.80 3.73 9.58
C SER A 392 -8.91 3.27 11.04
N SER A 393 -9.64 4.04 11.83
CA SER A 393 -9.84 3.78 13.25
C SER A 393 -11.29 4.00 13.67
N GLN A 394 -11.62 3.61 14.91
CA GLN A 394 -12.91 3.84 15.54
C GLN A 394 -12.84 5.01 16.54
N TYR A 395 -12.01 6.01 16.25
CA TYR A 395 -11.84 7.16 17.13
C TYR A 395 -13.17 7.89 17.34
N ASN A 396 -13.40 8.42 18.53
CA ASN A 396 -14.70 8.91 19.02
C ASN A 396 -15.87 7.92 18.93
N SER A 397 -15.58 6.59 18.86
CA SER A 397 -16.57 5.52 18.63
C SER A 397 -17.34 5.67 17.31
N HIS A 398 -16.75 6.34 16.31
CA HIS A 398 -17.29 6.30 14.96
C HIS A 398 -17.02 4.94 14.32
N PRO A 399 -18.06 4.23 13.84
CA PRO A 399 -17.91 2.99 13.10
C PRO A 399 -17.13 3.23 11.79
N ARG A 400 -16.34 2.25 11.35
CA ARG A 400 -15.78 2.25 10.01
C ARG A 400 -16.91 2.11 8.99
N CYS A 401 -16.75 2.78 7.86
CA CYS A 401 -17.75 2.79 6.80
C CYS A 401 -17.75 1.50 5.96
N ALA A 402 -18.71 1.39 5.05
CA ALA A 402 -18.75 0.30 4.08
C ALA A 402 -17.70 0.49 2.98
N GLU A 403 -17.33 -0.63 2.33
CA GLU A 403 -16.54 -0.68 1.11
C GLU A 403 -17.33 -1.41 0.02
N VAL A 404 -17.35 -0.84 -1.18
CA VAL A 404 -18.04 -1.36 -2.37
C VAL A 404 -17.03 -1.59 -3.48
N LEU A 405 -17.11 -2.74 -4.14
CA LEU A 405 -16.38 -3.05 -5.36
C LEU A 405 -17.28 -2.80 -6.56
N VAL A 406 -16.74 -2.15 -7.59
CA VAL A 406 -17.41 -1.88 -8.86
C VAL A 406 -16.68 -2.61 -9.97
N ARG A 407 -17.44 -3.29 -10.84
CA ARG A 407 -16.96 -3.90 -12.08
C ARG A 407 -17.99 -3.65 -13.17
N ASP A 408 -17.59 -3.01 -14.28
CA ASP A 408 -18.45 -2.71 -15.43
C ASP A 408 -19.77 -2.00 -15.04
N GLY A 409 -19.69 -1.04 -14.12
CA GLY A 409 -20.84 -0.28 -13.62
C GLY A 409 -21.72 -1.04 -12.60
N GLN A 410 -21.46 -2.31 -12.33
CA GLN A 410 -22.14 -3.08 -11.29
C GLN A 410 -21.42 -2.98 -9.95
N ALA A 411 -22.15 -2.76 -8.87
CA ALA A 411 -21.59 -2.52 -7.55
C ALA A 411 -22.11 -3.50 -6.51
N GLU A 412 -21.17 -4.14 -5.76
CA GLU A 412 -21.43 -5.06 -4.68
C GLU A 412 -20.65 -4.67 -3.41
N LEU A 413 -21.21 -5.01 -2.24
CA LEU A 413 -20.51 -4.84 -0.97
C LEU A 413 -19.34 -5.81 -0.87
N MET A 414 -18.13 -5.31 -0.65
CA MET A 414 -16.99 -6.14 -0.21
C MET A 414 -16.74 -6.04 1.30
N ARG A 415 -17.31 -5.03 1.96
CA ARG A 415 -17.34 -4.90 3.42
C ARG A 415 -18.56 -4.07 3.83
N ARG A 416 -19.37 -4.57 4.76
CA ARG A 416 -20.45 -3.78 5.36
C ARG A 416 -19.90 -2.71 6.30
N ALA A 417 -20.64 -1.64 6.53
CA ALA A 417 -20.33 -0.71 7.59
C ALA A 417 -20.36 -1.40 8.96
N GLU A 418 -19.48 -0.96 9.86
CA GLU A 418 -19.52 -1.37 11.26
C GLU A 418 -20.73 -0.76 11.96
N THR A 419 -21.14 -1.42 13.02
CA THR A 419 -22.12 -0.94 13.99
C THR A 419 -21.45 -0.72 15.34
N TYR A 420 -22.13 -0.09 16.29
CA TYR A 420 -21.64 0.00 17.66
C TYR A 420 -21.35 -1.40 18.27
N ALA A 421 -22.14 -2.40 17.92
CA ALA A 421 -21.89 -3.78 18.37
C ALA A 421 -20.56 -4.35 17.86
N ASP A 422 -20.15 -3.97 16.65
CA ASP A 422 -18.82 -4.37 16.12
C ASP A 422 -17.68 -3.71 16.90
N ILE A 423 -17.84 -2.44 17.29
CA ILE A 423 -16.86 -1.70 18.10
C ILE A 423 -16.63 -2.36 19.46
N VAL A 424 -17.71 -2.77 20.13
CA VAL A 424 -17.66 -3.33 21.50
C VAL A 424 -17.55 -4.85 21.54
N ARG A 425 -17.47 -5.52 20.41
CA ARG A 425 -17.50 -6.99 20.27
C ARG A 425 -16.51 -7.73 21.16
N THR A 426 -15.33 -7.14 21.40
CA THR A 426 -14.28 -7.74 22.22
C THR A 426 -14.25 -7.23 23.66
N VAL A 427 -15.18 -6.35 24.05
CA VAL A 427 -15.25 -5.81 25.41
C VAL A 427 -15.74 -6.86 26.37
N VAL A 428 -14.97 -7.10 27.43
CA VAL A 428 -15.34 -7.99 28.54
C VAL A 428 -15.64 -7.14 29.76
N ILE A 429 -16.88 -7.22 30.28
CA ILE A 429 -17.27 -6.51 31.49
C ILE A 429 -16.77 -7.32 32.71
N PRO A 430 -15.89 -6.76 33.55
CA PRO A 430 -15.41 -7.39 34.76
C PRO A 430 -16.57 -7.77 35.72
N SER A 431 -16.38 -8.85 36.50
CA SER A 431 -17.43 -9.38 37.38
C SER A 431 -17.96 -8.36 38.40
N TRP A 432 -17.10 -7.47 38.89
CA TRP A 432 -17.48 -6.42 39.84
C TRP A 432 -18.31 -5.25 39.22
N HIS A 433 -18.45 -5.18 37.88
CA HIS A 433 -19.33 -4.25 37.18
C HIS A 433 -20.63 -4.90 36.70
N ARG A 434 -20.77 -6.22 36.84
CA ARG A 434 -22.00 -6.92 36.53
C ARG A 434 -22.98 -6.73 37.69
N LYS A 435 -24.09 -6.04 37.44
CA LYS A 435 -25.19 -5.89 38.41
C LYS A 435 -26.00 -7.17 38.55
#